data_2a4df7fc1ba62deb71b01dacb12af060
#
_entry.id   2a4df7fc1ba62deb71b01dacb12af060
#
_cell.length_a   1.000
_cell.length_b   1.000
_cell.length_c   1.000
_cell.angle_alpha   90.00
_cell.angle_beta   90.00
_cell.angle_gamma   90.00
#
_symmetry.space_group_name_H-M   'P 1'
#
loop_
_entity.id
_entity.type
_entity.pdbx_description
1 polymer ?
#
loop_
_entity_poly.entity_id
_entity_poly.type
_entity_poly.pdbx_seq_one_letter_code
_entity_poly.pdbx_strand_id
1 'polypeptide(L)' 'MPDLIPLELLPTGHRAFVDQLVGDDDSIHRLREMGLRNGIIIEMVQPGSPCIVKLMGNKLCIRDANLHQVLVRPGAVE' A
#
# COMPACT_ATOMS: atom_id res chain seq x y z
N MET A 1 6.94 0.68 -19.03
CA MET A 1 7.23 -0.27 -17.95
C MET A 1 6.60 0.17 -16.66
N PRO A 2 5.71 -0.63 -16.14
CA PRO A 2 5.17 -0.30 -14.84
C PRO A 2 6.26 -0.52 -13.79
N ASP A 3 6.55 0.53 -13.06
CA ASP A 3 7.53 0.45 -12.01
C ASP A 3 6.81 0.19 -10.69
N LEU A 4 7.22 -0.89 -10.05
CA LEU A 4 6.71 -1.18 -8.72
C LEU A 4 7.57 -0.45 -7.70
N ILE A 5 6.92 0.22 -6.79
CA ILE A 5 7.64 0.92 -5.72
C ILE A 5 7.03 0.49 -4.39
N PRO A 6 7.83 0.56 -3.31
CA PRO A 6 7.26 0.34 -1.99
C PRO A 6 6.21 1.40 -1.69
N LEU A 7 5.18 1.00 -0.98
CA LEU A 7 4.09 1.92 -0.64
C LEU A 7 4.60 3.19 0.02
N GLU A 8 5.64 3.07 0.83
CA GLU A 8 6.16 4.21 1.57
C GLU A 8 6.70 5.32 0.67
N LEU A 9 7.00 5.00 -0.60
CA LEU A 9 7.51 5.98 -1.54
C LEU A 9 6.41 6.68 -2.33
N LEU A 10 5.17 6.30 -2.15
CA LEU A 10 4.05 6.93 -2.85
C LEU A 10 3.78 8.30 -2.25
N PRO A 11 3.82 9.37 -3.06
CA PRO A 11 3.60 10.72 -2.51
C PRO A 11 2.16 10.92 -2.04
N THR A 12 1.99 11.84 -1.10
CA THR A 12 0.67 12.18 -0.57
C THR A 12 -0.26 12.61 -1.70
N GLY A 13 -1.48 12.11 -1.65
CA GLY A 13 -2.50 12.44 -2.64
C GLY A 13 -2.48 11.58 -3.88
N HIS A 14 -1.45 10.76 -4.04
CA HIS A 14 -1.33 9.90 -5.21
C HIS A 14 -2.04 8.59 -4.97
N ARG A 15 -2.55 8.02 -6.04
CA ARG A 15 -3.22 6.72 -6.00
C ARG A 15 -2.39 5.69 -6.75
N ALA A 16 -2.56 4.45 -6.36
CA ALA A 16 -1.83 3.36 -6.98
C ALA A 16 -2.58 2.06 -6.78
N PHE A 17 -2.27 1.07 -7.63
CA PHE A 17 -2.76 -0.28 -7.41
C PHE A 17 -1.78 -1.03 -6.52
N VAL A 18 -2.30 -1.79 -5.58
CA VAL A 18 -1.49 -2.75 -4.85
C VAL A 18 -1.20 -3.90 -5.81
N ASP A 19 0.07 -4.12 -6.09
CA ASP A 19 0.46 -5.15 -7.05
C ASP A 19 0.92 -6.42 -6.35
N GLN A 20 1.81 -6.29 -5.36
CA GLN A 20 2.36 -7.45 -4.69
C GLN A 20 2.51 -7.20 -3.21
N LEU A 21 2.30 -8.25 -2.44
CA LEU A 21 2.63 -8.26 -1.02
C LEU A 21 3.79 -9.23 -0.87
N VAL A 22 4.90 -8.74 -0.33
CA VAL A 22 6.14 -9.49 -0.23
C VAL A 22 6.48 -9.68 1.24
N GLY A 23 7.04 -10.81 1.59
CA GLY A 23 7.44 -11.07 2.96
C GLY A 23 7.07 -12.47 3.38
N ASP A 24 7.10 -12.73 4.69
CA ASP A 24 6.72 -14.03 5.19
C ASP A 24 5.20 -14.16 5.24
N ASP A 25 4.75 -15.41 5.41
CA ASP A 25 3.33 -15.70 5.35
C ASP A 25 2.52 -14.97 6.42
N ASP A 26 3.08 -14.82 7.60
CA ASP A 26 2.38 -14.15 8.70
C ASP A 26 2.18 -12.68 8.41
N SER A 27 3.22 -12.03 7.90
CA SER A 27 3.13 -10.61 7.56
C SER A 27 2.15 -10.38 6.42
N ILE A 28 2.21 -11.20 5.39
CA ILE A 28 1.31 -11.08 4.26
C ILE A 28 -0.13 -11.30 4.70
N HIS A 29 -0.35 -12.31 5.52
CA HIS A 29 -1.69 -12.61 6.02
C HIS A 29 -2.26 -11.41 6.80
N ARG A 30 -1.42 -10.80 7.62
CA ARG A 30 -1.84 -9.65 8.41
C ARG A 30 -2.22 -8.48 7.51
N LEU A 31 -1.41 -8.22 6.49
CA LEU A 31 -1.71 -7.14 5.56
C LEU A 31 -3.02 -7.38 4.82
N ARG A 32 -3.27 -8.62 4.43
CA ARG A 32 -4.51 -8.98 3.76
C ARG A 32 -5.72 -8.79 4.67
N GLU A 33 -5.56 -9.11 5.94
CA GLU A 33 -6.63 -8.91 6.89
C GLU A 33 -6.96 -7.45 7.08
N MET A 34 -5.98 -6.58 6.87
CA MET A 34 -6.18 -5.14 6.94
C MET A 34 -6.86 -4.59 5.68
N GLY A 35 -7.00 -5.41 4.65
CA GLY A 35 -7.65 -5.00 3.43
C GLY A 35 -6.73 -4.79 2.25
N LEU A 36 -5.43 -4.96 2.45
CA LEU A 36 -4.47 -4.79 1.37
C LEU A 36 -4.39 -6.06 0.55
N ARG A 37 -4.93 -6.00 -0.65
CA ARG A 37 -4.97 -7.13 -1.56
C ARG A 37 -4.54 -6.70 -2.95
N ASN A 38 -4.05 -7.67 -3.71
CA ASN A 38 -3.62 -7.39 -5.08
C ASN A 38 -4.76 -6.81 -5.89
N GLY A 39 -4.47 -5.74 -6.62
CA GLY A 39 -5.45 -5.12 -7.50
C GLY A 39 -6.30 -4.04 -6.86
N ILE A 40 -6.23 -3.87 -5.56
CA ILE A 40 -7.00 -2.82 -4.90
C ILE A 40 -6.33 -1.47 -5.10
N ILE A 41 -7.13 -0.43 -5.21
CA ILE A 41 -6.62 0.93 -5.38
C ILE A 41 -6.51 1.58 -4.01
N ILE A 42 -5.35 2.18 -3.75
CA ILE A 42 -5.14 2.92 -2.51
C ILE A 42 -4.70 4.34 -2.84
N GLU A 43 -4.92 5.23 -1.89
CA GLU A 43 -4.48 6.61 -2.01
C GLU A 43 -3.64 6.95 -0.79
N MET A 44 -2.48 7.54 -1.01
CA MET A 44 -1.61 7.94 0.10
C MET A 44 -2.17 9.17 0.78
N VAL A 45 -2.45 9.07 2.06
CA VAL A 45 -2.89 10.19 2.87
C VAL A 45 -1.73 10.79 3.62
N GLN A 46 -0.93 9.96 4.26
CA GLN A 46 0.21 10.40 5.04
C GLN A 46 1.32 9.36 4.97
N PRO A 47 2.45 9.68 4.35
CA PRO A 47 3.59 8.76 4.37
C PRO A 47 4.30 8.85 5.71
N GLY A 48 5.11 7.85 6.00
CA GLY A 48 5.90 7.85 7.20
C GLY A 48 5.44 6.79 8.17
N SER A 49 5.66 7.04 9.44
CA SER A 49 5.31 6.09 10.51
C SER A 49 4.52 6.84 11.58
N PRO A 50 3.21 6.57 11.67
CA PRO A 50 2.46 5.62 10.90
C PRO A 50 2.15 6.12 9.48
N CYS A 51 2.01 5.18 8.58
CA CYS A 51 1.60 5.48 7.23
C CYS A 51 0.08 5.34 7.14
N ILE A 52 -0.58 6.35 6.61
CA ILE A 52 -2.04 6.32 6.48
C ILE A 52 -2.40 6.31 5.01
N VAL A 53 -3.18 5.32 4.62
CA VAL A 53 -3.68 5.21 3.26
C VAL A 53 -5.19 5.10 3.29
N LYS A 54 -5.81 5.44 2.18
CA LYS A 54 -7.25 5.35 2.03
C LYS A 54 -7.55 4.25 1.04
N LEU A 55 -8.43 3.34 1.40
CA LEU A 55 -8.86 2.29 0.50
C LEU A 55 -10.35 2.03 0.71
N MET A 56 -11.07 1.94 -0.41
CA MET A 56 -12.51 1.68 -0.40
C MET A 56 -13.27 2.61 0.55
N GLY A 57 -12.83 3.88 0.60
CA GLY A 57 -13.51 4.87 1.44
C GLY A 57 -13.10 4.88 2.89
N ASN A 58 -12.25 3.96 3.31
CA ASN A 58 -11.81 3.87 4.69
C ASN A 58 -10.32 4.18 4.80
N LYS A 59 -9.94 4.77 5.91
CA LYS A 59 -8.53 5.04 6.18
C LYS A 59 -7.92 3.87 6.91
N LEU A 60 -6.72 3.52 6.51
CA LEU A 60 -5.96 2.43 7.11
C LEU A 60 -4.65 2.98 7.61
N CYS A 61 -4.36 2.71 8.89
CA CYS A 61 -3.13 3.16 9.52
C CYS A 61 -2.18 1.99 9.63
N ILE A 62 -1.03 2.08 8.99
CA ILE A 62 -0.03 1.03 9.01
C ILE A 62 1.16 1.51 9.81
N ARG A 63 1.43 0.84 10.90
CA ARG A 63 2.47 1.26 11.83
C ARG A 63 3.76 0.49 11.71
N ASP A 64 3.72 -0.64 11.03
CA ASP A 64 4.84 -1.55 11.03
C ASP A 64 5.89 -1.21 10.01
N ALA A 65 7.06 -1.75 10.24
CA ALA A 65 8.16 -1.68 9.28
C ALA A 65 7.83 -2.49 8.02
N ASN A 66 6.64 -3.05 7.94
CA ASN A 66 6.25 -3.88 6.81
C ASN A 66 5.80 -3.09 5.60
N LEU A 67 5.86 -1.77 5.66
CA LEU A 67 5.46 -0.94 4.54
C LEU A 67 6.22 -1.27 3.26
N HIS A 68 7.50 -1.62 3.41
CA HIS A 68 8.32 -1.95 2.25
C HIS A 68 7.90 -3.27 1.60
N GLN A 69 7.03 -4.02 2.27
CA GLN A 69 6.52 -5.28 1.74
C GLN A 69 5.31 -5.12 0.85
N VAL A 70 4.78 -3.88 0.78
CA VAL A 70 3.65 -3.59 -0.09
C VAL A 70 4.18 -2.87 -1.31
N LEU A 71 4.11 -3.53 -2.45
CA LEU A 71 4.57 -2.95 -3.71
C LEU A 71 3.37 -2.47 -4.49
N VAL A 72 3.43 -1.23 -4.91
CA VAL A 72 2.32 -0.60 -5.61
C VAL A 72 2.77 -0.13 -6.98
N ARG A 73 1.79 0.02 -7.86
CA ARG A 73 2.02 0.48 -9.22
C ARG A 73 1.39 1.86 -9.38
N PRO A 74 2.16 2.92 -9.19
CA PRO A 74 1.62 4.27 -9.34
C PRO A 74 1.46 4.62 -10.81
N GLY A 75 0.62 5.61 -11.07
CA GLY A 75 0.42 6.07 -12.44
C GLY A 75 -0.53 5.23 -13.26
N ALA A 76 -0.93 4.06 -12.77
CA ALA A 76 -1.88 3.22 -13.47
C ALA A 76 -3.32 3.67 -13.20
N VAL A 77 -3.51 4.56 -12.25
CA VAL A 77 -4.81 5.07 -11.84
C VAL A 77 -4.82 6.56 -12.08
N GLU A 78 -5.50 6.99 -13.09
CA GLU A 78 -5.60 8.42 -13.41
C GLU A 78 -7.04 8.81 -13.59
#